data_d37ed8e883c46fd988bb402f5b04e571
#
_entry.id   d37ed8e883c46fd988bb402f5b04e571
#
_cell.length_a   1.000
_cell.length_b   1.000
_cell.length_c   1.000
_cell.angle_alpha   90.00
_cell.angle_beta   90.00
_cell.angle_gamma   90.00
#
_symmetry.space_group_name_H-M   'P 1'
#
loop_
_entity.id
_entity.type
_entity.pdbx_description
1 polymer ?
#
loop_
_entity_poly.entity_id
_entity_poly.type
_entity_poly.pdbx_seq_one_letter_code
_entity_poly.pdbx_strand_id
1 'polypeptide(L)'
;MLKSLSIRNVVLIDKLDLDFQNGFSVLSGETGAGKSILLDSVGLLLGKRAEVGMIRSGCDKLSVCGSFEIADKKGELAALCAEYDLDFEHEIIIKRTLNQDGKGKIFFNDQPITQKLLKEIGSYLVEIHGQFDNQGLLNPATHLSVLDNYGAYSEKITVLKTAFAAYKKAKDNRVNAEAKIAQSKADEDNLRHWVDEFQKMQPRENEQEELEEKRRQMMNAEKILENLDAAYKALNQGGVQSALRQAQAAISRVNVLLNGKFDNIYSLLDTALVNADEAGEEIEAASNEVSLNQNELDAVEERLFALKALARKHNTTIEELPLVWQQMEENLRNLELGEDDIENLRKLEEAAYKDYVKKATEVSQARLAAALRLDGKIQAELPDLKMEKARFMTQISTKPENQWNENGRDDVCFMVSTNPNTPYGSISKIASGGELARFMLALKVNLAQTSQVETMIFDEVDTGIGGATAQAVGEKLAKLGEQVQVLVVTHSPQVAAQSKYHYKVEKTTVDNVTTTSLRELSAAEKTEEVARMLSGEHITDEARAAAKVLIGA
;
A
#
# COMPACT_ATOMS: atom_id res chain seq x y z
N MET A 1 -22.50 -7.08 14.59
CA MET A 1 -23.20 -6.35 15.68
C MET A 1 -22.49 -6.54 17.01
N LEU A 2 -22.62 -5.59 17.96
CA LEU A 2 -22.08 -5.72 19.32
C LEU A 2 -22.90 -6.75 20.10
N LYS A 3 -22.28 -7.86 20.48
CA LYS A 3 -22.93 -8.95 21.25
C LYS A 3 -22.82 -8.74 22.74
N SER A 4 -21.58 -8.49 23.21
CA SER A 4 -21.34 -8.32 24.64
C SER A 4 -20.31 -7.21 24.89
N LEU A 5 -20.42 -6.63 26.10
CA LEU A 5 -19.49 -5.61 26.58
C LEU A 5 -19.16 -5.89 28.05
N SER A 6 -17.89 -6.07 28.33
CA SER A 6 -17.36 -6.31 29.66
C SER A 6 -16.45 -5.15 30.06
N ILE A 7 -16.79 -4.47 31.16
CA ILE A 7 -16.06 -3.31 31.67
C ILE A 7 -15.54 -3.63 33.07
N ARG A 8 -14.30 -3.28 33.35
CA ARG A 8 -13.63 -3.46 34.64
C ARG A 8 -12.85 -2.22 35.01
N ASN A 9 -13.14 -1.68 36.17
CA ASN A 9 -12.42 -0.56 36.80
C ASN A 9 -12.39 0.72 35.94
N VAL A 10 -13.51 1.11 35.34
CA VAL A 10 -13.63 2.34 34.54
C VAL A 10 -14.45 3.36 35.31
N VAL A 11 -13.85 4.44 35.75
CA VAL A 11 -14.43 5.55 36.51
C VAL A 11 -15.33 5.06 37.68
N LEU A 12 -16.65 5.07 37.54
CA LEU A 12 -17.61 4.61 38.56
C LEU A 12 -17.98 3.12 38.40
N ILE A 13 -17.59 2.48 37.30
CA ILE A 13 -17.91 1.07 37.03
C ILE A 13 -16.75 0.20 37.57
N ASP A 14 -17.08 -0.60 38.58
CA ASP A 14 -16.17 -1.64 39.08
C ASP A 14 -16.18 -2.86 38.15
N LYS A 15 -17.33 -3.48 37.99
CA LYS A 15 -17.57 -4.63 37.15
C LYS A 15 -18.93 -4.50 36.47
N LEU A 16 -18.95 -4.60 35.15
CA LEU A 16 -20.17 -4.60 34.35
C LEU A 16 -20.01 -5.61 33.21
N ASP A 17 -20.95 -6.52 33.07
CA ASP A 17 -21.08 -7.44 31.97
C ASP A 17 -22.47 -7.28 31.35
N LEU A 18 -22.51 -7.05 30.04
CA LEU A 18 -23.74 -6.75 29.29
C LEU A 18 -23.80 -7.60 28.04
N ASP A 19 -24.98 -8.15 27.78
CA ASP A 19 -25.31 -8.77 26.51
C ASP A 19 -26.33 -7.89 25.77
N PHE A 20 -26.08 -7.62 24.50
CA PHE A 20 -26.95 -6.81 23.65
C PHE A 20 -27.67 -7.67 22.62
N GLN A 21 -28.90 -7.31 22.36
CA GLN A 21 -29.72 -7.96 21.36
C GLN A 21 -29.76 -7.14 20.06
N ASN A 22 -30.15 -7.79 18.96
CA ASN A 22 -30.37 -7.09 17.70
C ASN A 22 -31.67 -6.29 17.74
N GLY A 23 -31.63 -5.10 17.15
CA GLY A 23 -32.76 -4.19 17.09
C GLY A 23 -32.53 -2.89 17.86
N PHE A 24 -33.62 -2.22 18.22
CA PHE A 24 -33.58 -0.94 18.91
C PHE A 24 -33.54 -1.13 20.43
N SER A 25 -32.44 -0.73 21.03
CA SER A 25 -32.19 -0.77 22.49
C SER A 25 -32.02 0.63 23.04
N VAL A 26 -32.59 0.88 24.19
CA VAL A 26 -32.47 2.14 24.93
C VAL A 26 -31.73 1.94 26.25
N LEU A 27 -30.89 2.91 26.57
CA LEU A 27 -30.24 3.07 27.87
C LEU A 27 -30.81 4.29 28.55
N SER A 28 -31.61 4.08 29.62
CA SER A 28 -32.12 5.13 30.49
C SER A 28 -31.37 5.18 31.83
N GLY A 29 -31.56 6.22 32.58
CA GLY A 29 -30.97 6.42 33.91
C GLY A 29 -30.77 7.90 34.23
N GLU A 30 -30.46 8.22 35.48
CA GLU A 30 -30.22 9.59 35.90
C GLU A 30 -28.98 10.20 35.23
N THR A 31 -28.96 11.54 35.11
CA THR A 31 -27.79 12.29 34.64
C THR A 31 -26.59 12.00 35.54
N GLY A 32 -25.45 11.68 34.91
CA GLY A 32 -24.24 11.30 35.65
C GLY A 32 -24.23 9.85 36.19
N ALA A 33 -25.26 9.02 35.90
CA ALA A 33 -25.34 7.62 36.35
C ALA A 33 -24.35 6.65 35.63
N GLY A 34 -23.56 7.13 34.71
CA GLY A 34 -22.59 6.28 34.03
C GLY A 34 -22.92 5.99 32.57
N LYS A 35 -23.98 6.60 31.99
CA LYS A 35 -24.31 6.46 30.56
C LYS A 35 -23.14 6.86 29.66
N SER A 36 -22.52 8.01 29.93
CA SER A 36 -21.34 8.49 29.20
C SER A 36 -20.12 7.56 29.40
N ILE A 37 -19.98 6.95 30.60
CA ILE A 37 -18.89 6.01 30.89
C ILE A 37 -19.02 4.76 30.00
N LEU A 38 -20.24 4.31 29.74
CA LEU A 38 -20.48 3.19 28.83
C LEU A 38 -20.10 3.55 27.40
N LEU A 39 -20.51 4.74 26.92
CA LEU A 39 -20.12 5.24 25.60
C LEU A 39 -18.61 5.42 25.47
N ASP A 40 -17.95 5.96 26.50
CA ASP A 40 -16.51 6.09 26.56
C ASP A 40 -15.82 4.70 26.51
N SER A 41 -16.40 3.71 27.20
CA SER A 41 -15.88 2.34 27.17
C SER A 41 -15.99 1.71 25.78
N VAL A 42 -17.12 1.88 25.09
CA VAL A 42 -17.23 1.48 23.68
C VAL A 42 -16.24 2.26 22.82
N GLY A 43 -16.11 3.56 23.01
CA GLY A 43 -15.13 4.40 22.32
C GLY A 43 -13.68 3.90 22.49
N LEU A 44 -13.33 3.39 23.68
CA LEU A 44 -12.03 2.74 23.90
C LEU A 44 -11.82 1.52 23.01
N LEU A 45 -12.84 0.69 22.80
CA LEU A 45 -12.79 -0.46 21.90
C LEU A 45 -12.70 -0.06 20.42
N LEU A 46 -13.14 1.16 20.08
CA LEU A 46 -13.08 1.71 18.72
C LEU A 46 -11.82 2.58 18.48
N GLY A 47 -10.83 2.53 19.37
CA GLY A 47 -9.56 3.23 19.19
C GLY A 47 -9.52 4.67 19.72
N LYS A 48 -10.52 5.15 20.48
CA LYS A 48 -10.46 6.44 21.20
C LYS A 48 -9.23 6.45 22.13
N ARG A 49 -8.61 7.62 22.30
CA ARG A 49 -7.47 7.76 23.22
C ARG A 49 -7.89 7.40 24.65
N ALA A 50 -7.13 6.54 25.29
CA ALA A 50 -7.34 6.18 26.69
C ALA A 50 -6.57 7.16 27.60
N GLU A 51 -7.20 7.61 28.68
CA GLU A 51 -6.63 8.52 29.66
C GLU A 51 -6.55 7.84 31.02
N VAL A 52 -5.46 8.09 31.75
CA VAL A 52 -5.24 7.48 33.08
C VAL A 52 -6.38 7.86 34.07
N GLY A 53 -6.96 9.08 33.92
CA GLY A 53 -8.11 9.51 34.69
C GLY A 53 -9.37 8.65 34.50
N MET A 54 -9.44 7.78 33.50
CA MET A 54 -10.54 6.82 33.32
C MET A 54 -10.39 5.59 34.22
N ILE A 55 -9.23 5.37 34.84
CA ILE A 55 -9.04 4.27 35.79
C ILE A 55 -9.76 4.58 37.09
N ARG A 56 -10.55 3.63 37.58
CA ARG A 56 -11.25 3.76 38.86
C ARG A 56 -10.27 4.06 39.98
N SER A 57 -10.62 5.00 40.85
CA SER A 57 -9.79 5.33 42.02
C SER A 57 -9.53 4.10 42.88
N GLY A 58 -8.24 3.86 43.20
CA GLY A 58 -7.81 2.70 43.99
C GLY A 58 -7.54 1.43 43.17
N CYS A 59 -7.66 1.48 41.84
CA CYS A 59 -7.35 0.35 40.97
C CYS A 59 -6.11 0.62 40.15
N ASP A 60 -5.30 -0.42 39.89
CA ASP A 60 -4.04 -0.31 39.11
C ASP A 60 -4.26 -0.26 37.61
N LYS A 61 -5.39 -0.80 37.14
CA LYS A 61 -5.69 -0.91 35.70
C LYS A 61 -7.18 -0.91 35.43
N LEU A 62 -7.55 -0.42 34.25
CA LEU A 62 -8.85 -0.67 33.63
C LEU A 62 -8.76 -1.73 32.54
N SER A 63 -9.89 -2.38 32.25
CA SER A 63 -10.05 -3.28 31.12
C SER A 63 -11.43 -3.15 30.53
N VAL A 64 -11.51 -3.04 29.21
CA VAL A 64 -12.75 -3.13 28.44
C VAL A 64 -12.59 -4.22 27.40
N CYS A 65 -13.61 -5.07 27.28
CA CYS A 65 -13.66 -6.16 26.30
C CYS A 65 -15.03 -6.14 25.63
N GLY A 66 -15.05 -6.24 24.31
CA GLY A 66 -16.28 -6.32 23.51
C GLY A 66 -16.21 -7.47 22.52
N SER A 67 -17.33 -8.16 22.37
CA SER A 67 -17.52 -9.20 21.36
C SER A 67 -18.47 -8.68 20.27
N PHE A 68 -18.06 -8.90 19.01
CA PHE A 68 -18.78 -8.42 17.84
C PHE A 68 -19.05 -9.61 16.90
N GLU A 69 -20.31 -9.79 16.54
CA GLU A 69 -20.69 -10.73 15.48
C GLU A 69 -20.66 -10.03 14.13
N ILE A 70 -20.07 -10.65 13.13
CA ILE A 70 -19.91 -10.12 11.78
C ILE A 70 -20.70 -10.96 10.78
N ALA A 71 -21.64 -10.31 10.09
CA ALA A 71 -22.47 -11.00 9.09
C ALA A 71 -21.71 -11.20 7.76
N ASP A 72 -20.96 -10.20 7.29
CA ASP A 72 -20.24 -10.27 6.02
C ASP A 72 -18.77 -10.69 6.20
N LYS A 73 -18.48 -11.96 5.87
CA LYS A 73 -17.11 -12.53 5.92
C LYS A 73 -16.21 -12.15 4.75
N LYS A 74 -16.71 -11.44 3.74
CA LYS A 74 -15.98 -11.08 2.52
C LYS A 74 -15.88 -9.57 2.30
N GLY A 75 -16.38 -8.78 3.24
CA GLY A 75 -16.37 -7.33 3.17
C GLY A 75 -14.99 -6.68 3.38
N GLU A 76 -14.98 -5.37 3.42
CA GLU A 76 -13.75 -4.58 3.58
C GLU A 76 -13.01 -4.88 4.89
N LEU A 77 -13.74 -5.18 5.96
CA LEU A 77 -13.14 -5.60 7.24
C LEU A 77 -12.34 -6.90 7.11
N ALA A 78 -12.86 -7.89 6.37
CA ALA A 78 -12.16 -9.15 6.12
C ALA A 78 -10.89 -8.94 5.30
N ALA A 79 -10.94 -8.05 4.29
CA ALA A 79 -9.77 -7.68 3.50
C ALA A 79 -8.70 -6.98 4.36
N LEU A 80 -9.12 -6.07 5.24
CA LEU A 80 -8.23 -5.40 6.18
C LEU A 80 -7.57 -6.39 7.15
N CYS A 81 -8.35 -7.34 7.71
CA CYS A 81 -7.80 -8.36 8.59
C CYS A 81 -6.78 -9.26 7.88
N ALA A 82 -7.04 -9.63 6.62
CA ALA A 82 -6.12 -10.42 5.81
C ALA A 82 -4.81 -9.66 5.49
N GLU A 83 -4.87 -8.34 5.28
CA GLU A 83 -3.67 -7.50 5.06
C GLU A 83 -2.72 -7.51 6.27
N TYR A 84 -3.28 -7.57 7.48
CA TYR A 84 -2.51 -7.55 8.74
C TYR A 84 -2.33 -8.93 9.38
N ASP A 85 -2.66 -10.01 8.67
CA ASP A 85 -2.55 -11.40 9.14
C ASP A 85 -3.29 -11.64 10.48
N LEU A 86 -4.49 -11.04 10.60
CA LEU A 86 -5.34 -11.20 11.78
C LEU A 86 -6.34 -12.35 11.60
N ASP A 87 -6.52 -13.13 12.66
CA ASP A 87 -7.54 -14.19 12.71
C ASP A 87 -8.94 -13.59 12.63
N PHE A 88 -9.59 -13.76 11.49
CA PHE A 88 -10.92 -13.23 11.21
C PHE A 88 -11.96 -14.36 11.18
N GLU A 89 -12.79 -14.39 12.22
CA GLU A 89 -13.89 -15.35 12.38
C GLU A 89 -15.25 -14.65 12.35
N HIS A 90 -16.31 -15.41 12.57
CA HIS A 90 -17.68 -14.87 12.67
C HIS A 90 -17.86 -13.97 13.91
N GLU A 91 -17.11 -14.23 14.95
CA GLU A 91 -17.06 -13.43 16.18
C GLU A 91 -15.67 -12.83 16.37
N ILE A 92 -15.65 -11.52 16.63
CA ILE A 92 -14.43 -10.76 16.88
C ILE A 92 -14.45 -10.32 18.33
N ILE A 93 -13.38 -10.58 19.05
CA ILE A 93 -13.18 -10.11 20.43
C ILE A 93 -12.12 -9.02 20.44
N ILE A 94 -12.50 -7.82 20.87
CA ILE A 94 -11.57 -6.71 21.08
C ILE A 94 -11.42 -6.48 22.57
N LYS A 95 -10.18 -6.50 23.06
CA LYS A 95 -9.85 -6.23 24.46
C LYS A 95 -8.83 -5.10 24.57
N ARG A 96 -9.13 -4.15 25.43
CA ARG A 96 -8.23 -3.03 25.72
C ARG A 96 -7.98 -2.89 27.20
N THR A 97 -6.71 -2.70 27.59
CA THR A 97 -6.31 -2.45 28.97
C THR A 97 -5.47 -1.19 29.03
N LEU A 98 -5.54 -0.48 30.16
CA LEU A 98 -4.69 0.67 30.48
C LEU A 98 -4.27 0.59 31.95
N ASN A 99 -2.97 0.74 32.19
CA ASN A 99 -2.39 0.77 33.54
C ASN A 99 -2.17 2.21 34.01
N GLN A 100 -1.94 2.41 35.32
CA GLN A 100 -1.67 3.73 35.90
C GLN A 100 -0.40 4.41 35.34
N ASP A 101 0.57 3.64 34.80
CA ASP A 101 1.76 4.17 34.12
C ASP A 101 1.48 4.73 32.72
N GLY A 102 0.22 4.74 32.29
CA GLY A 102 -0.21 5.18 30.96
C GLY A 102 0.03 4.17 29.84
N LYS A 103 0.61 3.00 30.16
CA LYS A 103 0.81 1.94 29.15
C LYS A 103 -0.45 1.12 29.00
N GLY A 104 -0.89 0.96 27.76
CA GLY A 104 -2.04 0.16 27.37
C GLY A 104 -1.67 -0.99 26.45
N LYS A 105 -2.51 -2.03 26.48
CA LYS A 105 -2.43 -3.14 25.51
C LYS A 105 -3.78 -3.28 24.82
N ILE A 106 -3.71 -3.61 23.53
CA ILE A 106 -4.88 -3.80 22.68
C ILE A 106 -4.75 -5.17 22.03
N PHE A 107 -5.83 -5.95 22.08
CA PHE A 107 -5.89 -7.28 21.49
C PHE A 107 -7.10 -7.40 20.59
N PHE A 108 -6.93 -8.06 19.47
CA PHE A 108 -7.94 -8.51 18.53
C PHE A 108 -7.84 -10.04 18.45
N ASN A 109 -8.85 -10.76 18.88
CA ASN A 109 -8.82 -12.24 19.01
C ASN A 109 -7.49 -12.75 19.62
N ASP A 110 -7.10 -12.18 20.79
CA ASP A 110 -5.85 -12.45 21.51
C ASP A 110 -4.54 -12.02 20.79
N GLN A 111 -4.60 -11.55 19.54
CA GLN A 111 -3.46 -10.98 18.81
C GLN A 111 -3.25 -9.50 19.18
N PRO A 112 -2.03 -9.07 19.51
CA PRO A 112 -1.76 -7.67 19.84
C PRO A 112 -1.80 -6.79 18.60
N ILE A 113 -2.55 -5.68 18.66
CA ILE A 113 -2.67 -4.73 17.56
C ILE A 113 -2.31 -3.30 17.98
N THR A 114 -2.05 -2.43 17.01
CA THR A 114 -1.80 -1.01 17.24
C THR A 114 -3.09 -0.22 17.43
N GLN A 115 -3.00 0.96 18.08
CA GLN A 115 -4.16 1.85 18.22
C GLN A 115 -4.65 2.37 16.85
N LYS A 116 -3.74 2.57 15.89
CA LYS A 116 -4.09 3.00 14.53
C LYS A 116 -4.97 1.94 13.85
N LEU A 117 -4.53 0.68 13.88
CA LEU A 117 -5.28 -0.44 13.31
C LEU A 117 -6.61 -0.65 14.03
N LEU A 118 -6.64 -0.56 15.37
CA LEU A 118 -7.89 -0.61 16.13
C LEU A 118 -8.89 0.45 15.68
N LYS A 119 -8.45 1.69 15.43
CA LYS A 119 -9.31 2.76 14.97
C LYS A 119 -9.89 2.48 13.59
N GLU A 120 -9.10 1.88 12.71
CA GLU A 120 -9.52 1.47 11.38
C GLU A 120 -10.55 0.32 11.44
N ILE A 121 -10.26 -0.73 12.19
CA ILE A 121 -11.20 -1.84 12.44
C ILE A 121 -12.49 -1.32 13.09
N GLY A 122 -12.37 -0.46 14.10
CA GLY A 122 -13.51 0.11 14.83
C GLY A 122 -14.50 0.85 13.94
N SER A 123 -14.04 1.48 12.86
CA SER A 123 -14.89 2.19 11.90
C SER A 123 -15.81 1.27 11.09
N TYR A 124 -15.50 -0.01 11.03
CA TYR A 124 -16.36 -1.05 10.41
C TYR A 124 -17.30 -1.73 11.40
N LEU A 125 -17.06 -1.61 12.71
CA LEU A 125 -17.83 -2.33 13.73
C LEU A 125 -18.97 -1.49 14.30
N VAL A 126 -18.69 -0.26 14.72
CA VAL A 126 -19.66 0.59 15.41
C VAL A 126 -19.51 2.04 14.99
N GLU A 127 -20.62 2.70 14.72
CA GLU A 127 -20.69 4.13 14.49
C GLU A 127 -21.37 4.83 15.68
N ILE A 128 -20.69 5.81 16.28
CA ILE A 128 -21.22 6.57 17.43
C ILE A 128 -21.59 7.98 16.98
N HIS A 129 -22.84 8.38 17.20
CA HIS A 129 -23.39 9.71 16.89
C HIS A 129 -23.70 10.49 18.16
N GLY A 130 -23.15 11.71 18.29
CA GLY A 130 -23.35 12.59 19.46
C GLY A 130 -22.20 13.58 19.62
N GLN A 131 -21.94 14.02 20.84
CA GLN A 131 -20.86 14.97 21.16
C GLN A 131 -19.46 14.52 20.71
N PHE A 132 -19.29 13.25 20.33
CA PHE A 132 -18.02 12.63 19.97
C PHE A 132 -17.88 12.30 18.48
N ASP A 133 -18.80 12.77 17.62
CA ASP A 133 -18.81 12.49 16.18
C ASP A 133 -17.80 13.37 15.43
N ASN A 134 -16.55 12.93 15.39
CA ASN A 134 -15.50 13.56 14.58
C ASN A 134 -15.23 12.84 13.24
N GLN A 135 -15.96 11.76 12.92
CA GLN A 135 -15.72 10.94 11.74
C GLN A 135 -17.06 10.41 11.21
N GLY A 136 -17.33 10.59 9.96
CA GLY A 136 -18.56 10.15 9.34
C GLY A 136 -19.16 11.24 8.46
N LEU A 137 -20.47 11.36 8.45
CA LEU A 137 -21.21 12.30 7.59
C LEU A 137 -20.93 13.79 7.84
N LEU A 138 -20.27 14.17 8.93
CA LEU A 138 -19.81 15.54 9.16
C LEU A 138 -18.54 15.88 8.37
N ASN A 139 -17.80 14.88 7.89
CA ASN A 139 -16.61 15.07 7.07
C ASN A 139 -16.98 15.09 5.59
N PRO A 140 -16.83 16.22 4.87
CA PRO A 140 -17.15 16.29 3.45
C PRO A 140 -16.40 15.27 2.58
N ALA A 141 -15.20 14.82 3.00
CA ALA A 141 -14.41 13.84 2.25
C ALA A 141 -15.10 12.47 2.13
N THR A 142 -16.03 12.14 3.01
CA THR A 142 -16.79 10.87 2.97
C THR A 142 -18.06 10.93 2.13
N HIS A 143 -18.55 12.13 1.81
CA HIS A 143 -19.85 12.30 1.16
C HIS A 143 -19.92 11.62 -0.21
N LEU A 144 -18.82 11.63 -0.96
CA LEU A 144 -18.72 10.95 -2.25
C LEU A 144 -18.97 9.44 -2.11
N SER A 145 -18.25 8.79 -1.20
CA SER A 145 -18.38 7.34 -0.98
C SER A 145 -19.76 6.96 -0.43
N VAL A 146 -20.31 7.78 0.44
CA VAL A 146 -21.67 7.58 0.98
C VAL A 146 -22.72 7.66 -0.13
N LEU A 147 -22.63 8.65 -1.01
CA LEU A 147 -23.53 8.76 -2.15
C LEU A 147 -23.36 7.59 -3.13
N ASP A 148 -22.11 7.19 -3.38
CA ASP A 148 -21.79 6.07 -4.28
C ASP A 148 -22.39 4.76 -3.75
N ASN A 149 -22.27 4.49 -2.45
CA ASN A 149 -22.88 3.34 -1.79
C ASN A 149 -24.42 3.39 -1.85
N TYR A 150 -25.00 4.55 -1.54
CA TYR A 150 -26.47 4.75 -1.64
C TYR A 150 -26.99 4.55 -3.07
N GLY A 151 -26.21 4.94 -4.05
CA GLY A 151 -26.59 4.83 -5.46
C GLY A 151 -26.58 3.42 -6.01
N ALA A 152 -25.87 2.47 -5.36
CA ALA A 152 -25.74 1.06 -5.73
C ALA A 152 -25.24 0.85 -7.18
N TYR A 153 -24.22 1.62 -7.61
CA TYR A 153 -23.60 1.52 -8.94
C TYR A 153 -22.10 1.18 -8.87
N SER A 154 -21.72 0.34 -7.92
CA SER A 154 -20.33 -0.11 -7.69
C SER A 154 -19.63 -0.65 -8.95
N GLU A 155 -20.38 -1.35 -9.83
CA GLU A 155 -19.85 -1.83 -11.11
C GLU A 155 -19.34 -0.68 -11.99
N LYS A 156 -20.10 0.44 -12.06
CA LYS A 156 -19.68 1.60 -12.85
C LYS A 156 -18.42 2.25 -12.27
N ILE A 157 -18.30 2.26 -10.93
CA ILE A 157 -17.10 2.78 -10.24
C ILE A 157 -15.89 1.89 -10.55
N THR A 158 -16.04 0.58 -10.51
CA THR A 158 -14.97 -0.37 -10.85
C THR A 158 -14.50 -0.19 -12.30
N VAL A 159 -15.43 -0.04 -13.24
CA VAL A 159 -15.11 0.25 -14.66
C VAL A 159 -14.39 1.58 -14.80
N LEU A 160 -14.81 2.62 -14.07
CA LEU A 160 -14.15 3.93 -14.04
C LEU A 160 -12.70 3.83 -13.52
N LYS A 161 -12.49 3.14 -12.42
CA LYS A 161 -11.14 2.91 -11.85
C LYS A 161 -10.22 2.19 -12.86
N THR A 162 -10.74 1.19 -13.55
CA THR A 162 -10.00 0.47 -14.60
C THR A 162 -9.63 1.39 -15.76
N ALA A 163 -10.57 2.23 -16.22
CA ALA A 163 -10.32 3.19 -17.29
C ALA A 163 -9.28 4.25 -16.87
N PHE A 164 -9.35 4.73 -15.63
CA PHE A 164 -8.35 5.66 -15.08
C PHE A 164 -6.95 5.04 -15.01
N ALA A 165 -6.84 3.79 -14.55
CA ALA A 165 -5.57 3.07 -14.50
C ALA A 165 -4.98 2.88 -15.92
N ALA A 166 -5.81 2.57 -16.91
CA ALA A 166 -5.39 2.47 -18.30
C ALA A 166 -4.89 3.82 -18.86
N TYR A 167 -5.62 4.90 -18.61
CA TYR A 167 -5.19 6.26 -18.98
C TYR A 167 -3.87 6.64 -18.33
N LYS A 168 -3.74 6.44 -17.01
CA LYS A 168 -2.52 6.74 -16.27
C LYS A 168 -1.32 5.96 -16.84
N LYS A 169 -1.49 4.67 -17.10
CA LYS A 169 -0.44 3.83 -17.70
C LYS A 169 -0.03 4.33 -19.10
N ALA A 170 -1.00 4.70 -19.94
CA ALA A 170 -0.71 5.24 -21.28
C ALA A 170 0.05 6.57 -21.18
N LYS A 171 -0.36 7.46 -20.28
CA LYS A 171 0.32 8.72 -20.01
C LYS A 171 1.75 8.51 -19.51
N ASP A 172 1.96 7.63 -18.52
CA ASP A 172 3.28 7.33 -17.96
C ASP A 172 4.20 6.74 -19.05
N ASN A 173 3.68 5.86 -19.91
CA ASN A 173 4.43 5.31 -21.03
C ASN A 173 4.90 6.41 -21.99
N ARG A 174 4.00 7.35 -22.38
CA ARG A 174 4.37 8.49 -23.24
C ARG A 174 5.40 9.39 -22.58
N VAL A 175 5.18 9.79 -21.32
CA VAL A 175 6.11 10.67 -20.59
C VAL A 175 7.48 10.04 -20.46
N ASN A 176 7.54 8.73 -20.14
CA ASN A 176 8.79 8.00 -20.03
C ASN A 176 9.50 7.88 -21.40
N ALA A 177 8.76 7.63 -22.49
CA ALA A 177 9.31 7.61 -23.83
C ALA A 177 9.84 8.99 -24.26
N GLU A 178 9.08 10.07 -24.03
CA GLU A 178 9.53 11.44 -24.31
C GLU A 178 10.79 11.81 -23.51
N ALA A 179 10.85 11.42 -22.20
CA ALA A 179 12.02 11.69 -21.37
C ALA A 179 13.27 10.92 -21.86
N LYS A 180 13.11 9.66 -22.25
CA LYS A 180 14.21 8.86 -22.84
C LYS A 180 14.74 9.49 -24.13
N ILE A 181 13.84 9.88 -25.03
CA ILE A 181 14.22 10.52 -26.28
C ILE A 181 14.86 11.89 -26.06
N ALA A 182 14.33 12.70 -25.12
CA ALA A 182 14.92 14.00 -24.80
C ALA A 182 16.34 13.86 -24.25
N GLN A 183 16.58 12.88 -23.39
CA GLN A 183 17.93 12.58 -22.88
C GLN A 183 18.85 12.08 -23.99
N SER A 184 18.37 11.21 -24.86
CA SER A 184 19.15 10.68 -25.97
C SER A 184 19.41 11.76 -27.05
N LYS A 185 18.48 12.67 -27.31
CA LYS A 185 18.71 13.80 -28.26
C LYS A 185 19.81 14.77 -27.76
N ALA A 186 19.94 14.99 -26.47
CA ALA A 186 20.99 15.85 -25.91
C ALA A 186 22.40 15.31 -26.19
N ASP A 187 22.51 13.99 -26.37
CA ASP A 187 23.79 13.30 -26.61
C ASP A 187 23.85 12.59 -27.99
N GLU A 188 22.94 12.91 -28.90
CA GLU A 188 22.77 12.18 -30.17
C GLU A 188 24.06 12.11 -31.00
N ASP A 189 24.75 13.23 -31.17
CA ASP A 189 26.00 13.27 -31.91
C ASP A 189 27.10 12.41 -31.26
N ASN A 190 27.16 12.46 -29.95
CA ASN A 190 28.09 11.62 -29.18
C ASN A 190 27.71 10.14 -29.30
N LEU A 191 26.40 9.83 -29.19
CA LEU A 191 25.91 8.47 -29.26
C LEU A 191 26.17 7.84 -30.66
N ARG A 192 25.92 8.58 -31.76
CA ARG A 192 26.24 8.16 -33.12
C ARG A 192 27.72 7.91 -33.28
N HIS A 193 28.56 8.80 -32.79
CA HIS A 193 30.00 8.64 -32.81
C HIS A 193 30.45 7.41 -32.02
N TRP A 194 29.92 7.19 -30.83
CA TRP A 194 30.23 6.03 -30.00
C TRP A 194 29.79 4.70 -30.64
N VAL A 195 28.57 4.64 -31.18
CA VAL A 195 28.09 3.45 -31.88
C VAL A 195 28.97 3.12 -33.09
N ASP A 196 29.38 4.13 -33.90
CA ASP A 196 30.31 3.95 -35.02
C ASP A 196 31.69 3.43 -34.56
N GLU A 197 32.20 3.93 -33.43
CA GLU A 197 33.45 3.45 -32.82
C GLU A 197 33.32 1.99 -32.36
N PHE A 198 32.23 1.62 -31.72
CA PHE A 198 31.96 0.22 -31.34
C PHE A 198 31.75 -0.70 -32.55
N GLN A 199 31.07 -0.24 -33.59
CA GLN A 199 30.89 -0.99 -34.83
C GLN A 199 32.21 -1.27 -35.53
N LYS A 200 33.16 -0.33 -35.49
CA LYS A 200 34.53 -0.52 -36.03
C LYS A 200 35.34 -1.46 -35.14
N MET A 201 35.16 -1.35 -33.83
CA MET A 201 35.90 -2.14 -32.85
C MET A 201 35.36 -3.56 -32.70
N GLN A 202 34.06 -3.76 -32.78
CA GLN A 202 33.34 -5.05 -32.62
C GLN A 202 33.84 -5.88 -31.42
N PRO A 203 33.75 -5.38 -30.19
CA PRO A 203 34.14 -6.14 -29.01
C PRO A 203 33.26 -7.37 -28.84
N ARG A 204 33.87 -8.51 -28.45
CA ARG A 204 33.17 -9.80 -28.27
C ARG A 204 33.18 -10.23 -26.81
N GLU A 205 32.20 -11.04 -26.43
CA GLU A 205 32.18 -11.68 -25.12
C GLU A 205 33.43 -12.58 -24.96
N ASN A 206 34.03 -12.56 -23.78
CA ASN A 206 35.23 -13.31 -23.39
C ASN A 206 36.48 -12.98 -24.24
N GLU A 207 36.46 -11.94 -25.08
CA GLU A 207 37.57 -11.58 -25.96
C GLU A 207 38.86 -11.25 -25.19
N GLN A 208 38.72 -10.65 -24.00
CA GLN A 208 39.87 -10.35 -23.15
C GLN A 208 40.59 -11.63 -22.72
N GLU A 209 39.88 -12.62 -22.25
CA GLU A 209 40.46 -13.88 -21.77
C GLU A 209 41.13 -14.63 -22.95
N GLU A 210 40.48 -14.65 -24.11
CA GLU A 210 41.03 -15.27 -25.32
C GLU A 210 42.34 -14.61 -25.75
N LEU A 211 42.38 -13.28 -25.81
CA LEU A 211 43.56 -12.53 -26.21
C LEU A 211 44.69 -12.58 -25.17
N GLU A 212 44.37 -12.56 -23.86
CA GLU A 212 45.39 -12.70 -22.82
C GLU A 212 45.99 -14.11 -22.78
N GLU A 213 45.19 -15.15 -23.04
CA GLU A 213 45.70 -16.51 -23.16
C GLU A 213 46.58 -16.66 -24.41
N LYS A 214 46.14 -16.14 -25.55
CA LYS A 214 46.91 -16.12 -26.78
C LYS A 214 48.24 -15.38 -26.62
N ARG A 215 48.22 -14.22 -25.97
CA ARG A 215 49.43 -13.44 -25.64
C ARG A 215 50.39 -14.23 -24.76
N ARG A 216 49.87 -14.93 -23.72
CA ARG A 216 50.69 -15.74 -22.80
C ARG A 216 51.40 -16.91 -23.53
N GLN A 217 50.68 -17.56 -24.42
CA GLN A 217 51.25 -18.63 -25.28
C GLN A 217 52.34 -18.08 -26.19
N MET A 218 52.13 -16.94 -26.83
CA MET A 218 53.07 -16.28 -27.72
C MET A 218 54.34 -15.78 -27.02
N MET A 219 54.21 -15.16 -25.84
CA MET A 219 55.37 -14.75 -25.03
C MET A 219 56.27 -15.93 -24.62
N ASN A 220 55.68 -17.11 -24.38
CA ASN A 220 56.46 -18.32 -24.13
C ASN A 220 57.21 -18.78 -25.36
N ALA A 221 56.60 -18.70 -26.56
CA ALA A 221 57.23 -19.04 -27.83
C ALA A 221 58.37 -18.07 -28.18
N GLU A 222 58.24 -16.76 -27.87
CA GLU A 222 59.32 -15.78 -28.06
C GLU A 222 60.57 -16.17 -27.25
N LYS A 223 60.42 -16.56 -25.97
CA LYS A 223 61.53 -17.04 -25.12
C LYS A 223 62.17 -18.31 -25.66
N ILE A 224 61.37 -19.22 -26.26
CA ILE A 224 61.90 -20.43 -26.93
C ILE A 224 62.73 -20.02 -28.12
N LEU A 225 62.25 -19.11 -28.98
CA LEU A 225 62.98 -18.61 -30.14
C LEU A 225 64.29 -17.94 -29.77
N GLU A 226 64.31 -17.09 -28.74
CA GLU A 226 65.54 -16.46 -28.22
C GLU A 226 66.58 -17.51 -27.81
N ASN A 227 66.14 -18.59 -27.13
CA ASN A 227 67.04 -19.64 -26.71
C ASN A 227 67.50 -20.52 -27.88
N LEU A 228 66.64 -20.79 -28.88
CA LEU A 228 67.01 -21.49 -30.10
C LEU A 228 68.00 -20.68 -30.94
N ASP A 229 67.78 -19.37 -31.10
CA ASP A 229 68.72 -18.46 -31.78
C ASP A 229 70.10 -18.43 -31.10
N ALA A 230 70.06 -18.34 -29.72
CA ALA A 230 71.34 -18.42 -28.98
C ALA A 230 72.08 -19.75 -29.20
N ALA A 231 71.33 -20.86 -29.19
CA ALA A 231 71.95 -22.19 -29.52
C ALA A 231 72.50 -22.29 -30.94
N TYR A 232 71.72 -21.78 -31.91
CA TYR A 232 72.15 -21.74 -33.34
C TYR A 232 73.42 -20.88 -33.49
N LYS A 233 73.43 -19.70 -32.87
CA LYS A 233 74.63 -18.84 -32.90
C LYS A 233 75.87 -19.51 -32.27
N ALA A 234 75.66 -20.21 -31.15
CA ALA A 234 76.73 -20.90 -30.47
C ALA A 234 77.36 -22.01 -31.35
N LEU A 235 76.55 -22.77 -32.11
CA LEU A 235 77.03 -23.81 -33.04
C LEU A 235 77.64 -23.22 -34.30
N ASN A 236 76.99 -22.30 -34.98
CA ASN A 236 77.37 -21.81 -36.27
C ASN A 236 78.31 -20.59 -36.28
N GLN A 237 78.08 -19.64 -35.37
CA GLN A 237 78.86 -18.41 -35.23
C GLN A 237 79.93 -18.48 -34.14
N GLY A 238 79.81 -19.40 -33.17
CA GLY A 238 80.77 -19.66 -32.13
C GLY A 238 82.06 -20.36 -32.56
N GLY A 239 82.19 -20.64 -33.85
CA GLY A 239 83.40 -21.22 -34.41
C GLY A 239 83.55 -22.74 -34.20
N VAL A 240 82.51 -23.42 -33.63
CA VAL A 240 82.58 -24.86 -33.36
C VAL A 240 82.85 -25.66 -34.67
N GLN A 241 82.06 -25.42 -35.73
CA GLN A 241 82.26 -26.04 -37.04
C GLN A 241 83.60 -25.65 -37.64
N SER A 242 84.03 -24.41 -37.51
CA SER A 242 85.32 -23.93 -37.96
C SER A 242 86.47 -24.63 -37.20
N ALA A 243 86.32 -24.75 -35.87
CA ALA A 243 87.32 -25.44 -35.06
C ALA A 243 87.40 -26.92 -35.35
N LEU A 244 86.25 -27.59 -35.57
CA LEU A 244 86.20 -29.00 -35.98
C LEU A 244 86.83 -29.24 -37.36
N ARG A 245 86.53 -28.37 -38.35
CA ARG A 245 87.19 -28.41 -39.72
C ARG A 245 88.67 -28.15 -39.63
N GLN A 246 89.13 -27.21 -38.80
CA GLN A 246 90.57 -26.97 -38.63
C GLN A 246 91.25 -28.16 -37.95
N ALA A 247 90.63 -28.75 -36.94
CA ALA A 247 91.11 -29.99 -36.30
C ALA A 247 91.17 -31.16 -37.29
N GLN A 248 90.11 -31.35 -38.07
CA GLN A 248 90.04 -32.37 -39.17
C GLN A 248 91.12 -32.14 -40.20
N ALA A 249 91.34 -30.94 -40.66
CA ALA A 249 92.38 -30.61 -41.62
C ALA A 249 93.78 -30.83 -41.04
N ALA A 250 94.00 -30.54 -39.76
CA ALA A 250 95.25 -30.80 -39.10
C ALA A 250 95.54 -32.30 -38.96
N ILE A 251 94.58 -33.08 -38.53
CA ILE A 251 94.70 -34.56 -38.44
C ILE A 251 94.83 -35.18 -39.79
N SER A 252 94.14 -34.74 -40.82
CA SER A 252 94.31 -35.22 -42.22
C SER A 252 95.74 -35.11 -42.69
N ARG A 253 96.37 -33.97 -42.45
CA ARG A 253 97.81 -33.77 -42.87
C ARG A 253 98.74 -34.72 -42.13
N VAL A 254 98.53 -34.96 -40.85
CA VAL A 254 99.35 -35.87 -40.05
C VAL A 254 99.09 -37.33 -40.43
N ASN A 255 97.82 -37.67 -40.76
CA ASN A 255 97.39 -38.99 -41.09
C ASN A 255 98.00 -39.51 -42.40
N VAL A 256 98.16 -38.59 -43.42
CA VAL A 256 98.87 -38.91 -44.68
C VAL A 256 100.35 -39.26 -44.41
N LEU A 257 101.01 -38.61 -43.42
CA LEU A 257 102.39 -38.88 -43.10
C LEU A 257 102.61 -40.22 -42.32
N LEU A 258 101.57 -40.73 -41.69
CA LEU A 258 101.60 -41.90 -40.82
C LEU A 258 100.81 -43.11 -41.40
N ASN A 259 100.52 -43.10 -42.74
CA ASN A 259 99.84 -44.18 -43.48
C ASN A 259 98.52 -44.64 -42.82
N GLY A 260 97.64 -43.69 -42.39
CA GLY A 260 96.32 -43.99 -41.92
C GLY A 260 96.23 -44.33 -40.42
N LYS A 261 97.31 -44.14 -39.62
CA LYS A 261 97.33 -44.49 -38.21
C LYS A 261 96.32 -43.74 -37.34
N PHE A 262 95.78 -42.59 -37.80
CA PHE A 262 94.82 -41.74 -37.12
C PHE A 262 93.46 -41.66 -37.84
N ASP A 263 93.16 -42.65 -38.69
CA ASP A 263 91.84 -42.73 -39.39
C ASP A 263 90.65 -42.67 -38.42
N ASN A 264 90.81 -43.30 -37.24
CA ASN A 264 89.78 -43.27 -36.22
C ASN A 264 89.53 -41.85 -35.68
N ILE A 265 90.60 -41.04 -35.43
CA ILE A 265 90.45 -39.64 -34.97
C ILE A 265 89.82 -38.79 -36.04
N TYR A 266 90.23 -39.00 -37.33
CA TYR A 266 89.63 -38.29 -38.44
C TYR A 266 88.12 -38.57 -38.55
N SER A 267 87.71 -39.85 -38.46
CA SER A 267 86.31 -40.28 -38.49
C SER A 267 85.51 -39.74 -37.34
N LEU A 268 86.08 -39.64 -36.10
CA LEU A 268 85.43 -39.04 -34.95
C LEU A 268 85.18 -37.52 -35.17
N LEU A 269 86.18 -36.82 -35.77
CA LEU A 269 86.00 -35.39 -36.05
C LEU A 269 85.02 -35.15 -37.18
N ASP A 270 85.01 -36.07 -38.20
CA ASP A 270 84.04 -36.03 -39.29
C ASP A 270 82.61 -36.26 -38.78
N THR A 271 82.45 -37.29 -37.95
CA THR A 271 81.17 -37.55 -37.30
C THR A 271 80.72 -36.37 -36.42
N ALA A 272 81.63 -35.75 -35.67
CA ALA A 272 81.33 -34.58 -34.85
C ALA A 272 80.89 -33.38 -35.70
N LEU A 273 81.52 -33.19 -36.89
CA LEU A 273 81.14 -32.12 -37.80
C LEU A 273 79.74 -32.34 -38.38
N VAL A 274 79.49 -33.59 -38.87
CA VAL A 274 78.16 -33.96 -39.39
C VAL A 274 77.07 -33.77 -38.33
N ASN A 275 77.31 -34.24 -37.11
CA ASN A 275 76.36 -34.08 -36.03
C ASN A 275 76.16 -32.60 -35.66
N ALA A 276 77.16 -31.75 -35.74
CA ALA A 276 77.03 -30.30 -35.47
C ALA A 276 76.23 -29.59 -36.57
N ASP A 277 76.48 -29.99 -37.87
CA ASP A 277 75.70 -29.49 -39.01
C ASP A 277 74.24 -29.93 -38.90
N GLU A 278 73.98 -31.22 -38.60
CA GLU A 278 72.64 -31.78 -38.41
C GLU A 278 71.89 -31.11 -37.21
N ALA A 279 72.56 -30.89 -36.07
CA ALA A 279 72.00 -30.16 -34.93
C ALA A 279 71.68 -28.73 -35.31
N GLY A 280 72.47 -28.06 -36.14
CA GLY A 280 72.17 -26.72 -36.63
C GLY A 280 70.92 -26.67 -37.51
N GLU A 281 70.79 -27.65 -38.42
CA GLU A 281 69.62 -27.79 -39.30
C GLU A 281 68.33 -28.08 -38.46
N GLU A 282 68.42 -28.95 -37.46
CA GLU A 282 67.30 -29.26 -36.56
C GLU A 282 66.86 -28.04 -35.71
N ILE A 283 67.82 -27.24 -35.20
CA ILE A 283 67.52 -26.01 -34.49
C ILE A 283 66.87 -24.99 -35.41
N GLU A 284 67.34 -24.86 -36.67
CA GLU A 284 66.73 -23.96 -37.65
C GLU A 284 65.32 -24.43 -38.02
N ALA A 285 65.10 -25.72 -38.20
CA ALA A 285 63.79 -26.30 -38.42
C ALA A 285 62.86 -26.06 -37.26
N ALA A 286 63.30 -26.31 -36.02
CA ALA A 286 62.52 -26.03 -34.79
C ALA A 286 62.25 -24.56 -34.64
N SER A 287 63.18 -23.65 -34.98
CA SER A 287 62.96 -22.20 -34.96
C SER A 287 61.91 -21.78 -35.98
N ASN A 288 61.91 -22.39 -37.18
CA ASN A 288 60.90 -22.11 -38.19
C ASN A 288 59.51 -22.66 -37.80
N GLU A 289 59.46 -23.81 -37.16
CA GLU A 289 58.20 -24.41 -36.65
C GLU A 289 57.60 -23.60 -35.50
N VAL A 290 58.42 -23.06 -34.59
CA VAL A 290 58.02 -22.15 -33.52
C VAL A 290 57.91 -20.71 -34.01
N SER A 291 58.15 -20.46 -35.35
CA SER A 291 58.16 -19.10 -35.87
C SER A 291 56.88 -18.36 -35.54
N LEU A 292 56.97 -17.56 -34.52
CA LEU A 292 56.03 -16.51 -34.19
C LEU A 292 55.99 -15.57 -35.38
N ASN A 293 54.80 -15.41 -35.84
CA ASN A 293 54.49 -14.23 -36.58
C ASN A 293 54.55 -13.07 -35.58
N GLN A 294 55.70 -12.40 -35.40
CA GLN A 294 55.87 -11.21 -34.55
C GLN A 294 54.69 -10.26 -34.79
N ASN A 295 54.20 -10.19 -36.01
CA ASN A 295 53.04 -9.43 -36.41
C ASN A 295 51.73 -9.88 -35.71
N GLU A 296 51.62 -11.18 -35.30
CA GLU A 296 50.42 -11.64 -34.55
C GLU A 296 50.46 -11.23 -33.08
N LEU A 297 51.63 -11.25 -32.46
CA LEU A 297 51.76 -10.76 -31.08
C LEU A 297 51.47 -9.25 -31.02
N ASP A 298 52.06 -8.49 -31.93
CA ASP A 298 51.81 -7.05 -32.04
C ASP A 298 50.32 -6.77 -32.29
N ALA A 299 49.66 -7.55 -33.14
CA ALA A 299 48.24 -7.44 -33.41
C ALA A 299 47.35 -7.77 -32.16
N VAL A 300 47.73 -8.80 -31.37
CA VAL A 300 47.05 -9.16 -30.13
C VAL A 300 47.21 -8.03 -29.07
N GLU A 301 48.42 -7.49 -28.94
CA GLU A 301 48.69 -6.39 -27.99
C GLU A 301 48.01 -5.10 -28.44
N GLU A 302 48.02 -4.76 -29.71
CA GLU A 302 47.30 -3.61 -30.26
C GLU A 302 45.78 -3.74 -30.03
N ARG A 303 45.24 -4.95 -30.26
CA ARG A 303 43.81 -5.23 -30.01
C ARG A 303 43.44 -5.08 -28.52
N LEU A 304 44.26 -5.66 -27.61
CA LEU A 304 44.05 -5.53 -26.16
C LEU A 304 44.17 -4.06 -25.72
N PHE A 305 45.15 -3.33 -26.28
CA PHE A 305 45.29 -1.90 -25.96
C PHE A 305 44.10 -1.08 -26.43
N ALA A 306 43.60 -1.36 -27.64
CA ALA A 306 42.43 -0.70 -28.20
C ALA A 306 41.15 -0.98 -27.36
N LEU A 307 40.93 -2.24 -26.96
CA LEU A 307 39.81 -2.62 -26.08
C LEU A 307 39.91 -1.94 -24.71
N LYS A 308 41.11 -1.89 -24.11
CA LYS A 308 41.35 -1.18 -22.84
C LYS A 308 41.10 0.33 -22.95
N ALA A 309 41.51 0.93 -24.07
CA ALA A 309 41.28 2.34 -24.33
C ALA A 309 39.78 2.65 -24.46
N LEU A 310 39.04 1.78 -25.20
CA LEU A 310 37.59 1.90 -25.33
C LEU A 310 36.87 1.72 -23.99
N ALA A 311 37.27 0.71 -23.20
CA ALA A 311 36.70 0.48 -21.86
C ALA A 311 36.91 1.67 -20.93
N ARG A 312 38.11 2.25 -20.92
CA ARG A 312 38.40 3.48 -20.13
C ARG A 312 37.58 4.68 -20.58
N LYS A 313 37.41 4.86 -21.88
CA LYS A 313 36.64 5.97 -22.46
C LYS A 313 35.18 5.90 -22.02
N HIS A 314 34.62 4.70 -21.94
CA HIS A 314 33.23 4.47 -21.54
C HIS A 314 33.06 4.11 -20.06
N ASN A 315 34.17 4.22 -19.27
CA ASN A 315 34.17 3.96 -17.82
C ASN A 315 33.59 2.58 -17.45
N THR A 316 34.00 1.55 -18.19
CA THR A 316 33.52 0.17 -18.05
C THR A 316 34.69 -0.81 -18.11
N THR A 317 34.44 -2.10 -18.01
CA THR A 317 35.38 -3.20 -18.22
C THR A 317 35.34 -3.69 -19.69
N ILE A 318 36.36 -4.41 -20.13
CA ILE A 318 36.36 -4.97 -21.49
C ILE A 318 35.23 -6.00 -21.65
N GLU A 319 34.94 -6.76 -20.61
CA GLU A 319 33.89 -7.78 -20.59
C GLU A 319 32.48 -7.17 -20.75
N GLU A 320 32.27 -5.95 -20.24
CA GLU A 320 31.00 -5.23 -20.32
C GLU A 320 30.84 -4.44 -21.63
N LEU A 321 31.92 -4.27 -22.46
CA LEU A 321 31.83 -3.51 -23.70
C LEU A 321 30.72 -3.98 -24.64
N PRO A 322 30.48 -5.31 -24.84
CA PRO A 322 29.38 -5.77 -25.70
C PRO A 322 28.01 -5.36 -25.19
N LEU A 323 27.81 -5.38 -23.86
CA LEU A 323 26.56 -4.92 -23.22
C LEU A 323 26.37 -3.42 -23.37
N VAL A 324 27.43 -2.63 -23.16
CA VAL A 324 27.42 -1.17 -23.37
C VAL A 324 27.11 -0.84 -24.83
N TRP A 325 27.70 -1.56 -25.78
CA TRP A 325 27.39 -1.39 -27.19
C TRP A 325 25.93 -1.68 -27.50
N GLN A 326 25.41 -2.81 -27.03
CA GLN A 326 24.01 -3.18 -27.22
C GLN A 326 23.08 -2.09 -26.65
N GLN A 327 23.37 -1.56 -25.47
CA GLN A 327 22.60 -0.48 -24.85
C GLN A 327 22.65 0.82 -25.66
N MET A 328 23.81 1.16 -26.24
CA MET A 328 23.97 2.32 -27.11
C MET A 328 23.21 2.17 -28.43
N GLU A 329 23.25 0.99 -29.05
CA GLU A 329 22.48 0.69 -30.26
C GLU A 329 20.97 0.75 -29.97
N GLU A 330 20.52 0.21 -28.83
CA GLU A 330 19.12 0.29 -28.42
C GLU A 330 18.69 1.75 -28.18
N ASN A 331 19.54 2.54 -27.54
CA ASN A 331 19.28 3.96 -27.33
C ASN A 331 19.21 4.72 -28.67
N LEU A 332 20.12 4.43 -29.61
CA LEU A 332 20.11 5.05 -30.94
C LEU A 332 18.88 4.65 -31.74
N ARG A 333 18.51 3.35 -31.71
CA ARG A 333 17.28 2.85 -32.36
C ARG A 333 16.03 3.51 -31.79
N ASN A 334 15.99 3.69 -30.45
CA ASN A 334 14.87 4.38 -29.77
C ASN A 334 14.77 5.86 -30.19
N LEU A 335 15.89 6.49 -30.57
CA LEU A 335 15.90 7.84 -31.15
C LEU A 335 15.38 7.86 -32.58
N GLU A 336 15.79 6.91 -33.40
CA GLU A 336 15.43 6.82 -34.82
C GLU A 336 13.97 6.42 -35.06
N LEU A 337 13.38 5.59 -34.15
CA LEU A 337 11.95 5.27 -34.12
C LEU A 337 11.08 6.41 -33.56
N GLY A 338 11.71 7.43 -33.07
CA GLY A 338 11.27 8.42 -32.09
C GLY A 338 9.99 9.21 -32.36
N GLU A 339 9.72 9.69 -33.52
CA GLU A 339 8.54 10.56 -33.74
C GLU A 339 7.26 9.75 -33.96
N ASP A 340 7.35 8.64 -34.68
CA ASP A 340 6.20 7.78 -34.98
C ASP A 340 5.70 7.03 -33.73
N ASP A 341 6.62 6.57 -32.89
CA ASP A 341 6.26 5.89 -31.64
C ASP A 341 5.65 6.85 -30.61
N ILE A 342 6.16 8.07 -30.47
CA ILE A 342 5.56 9.09 -29.61
C ILE A 342 4.14 9.44 -30.11
N GLU A 343 3.97 9.61 -31.40
CA GLU A 343 2.65 9.90 -31.99
C GLU A 343 1.66 8.74 -31.74
N ASN A 344 2.12 7.49 -31.82
CA ASN A 344 1.29 6.33 -31.47
C ASN A 344 0.95 6.30 -29.98
N LEU A 345 1.91 6.58 -29.09
CA LEU A 345 1.67 6.67 -27.66
C LEU A 345 0.72 7.81 -27.31
N ARG A 346 0.79 8.96 -28.01
CA ARG A 346 -0.18 10.06 -27.86
C ARG A 346 -1.58 9.64 -28.26
N LYS A 347 -1.74 8.93 -29.36
CA LYS A 347 -3.05 8.40 -29.79
C LYS A 347 -3.62 7.41 -28.78
N LEU A 348 -2.78 6.54 -28.22
CA LEU A 348 -3.19 5.60 -27.18
C LEU A 348 -3.60 6.32 -25.89
N GLU A 349 -2.84 7.33 -25.46
CA GLU A 349 -3.22 8.17 -24.31
C GLU A 349 -4.53 8.91 -24.55
N GLU A 350 -4.69 9.53 -25.72
CA GLU A 350 -5.91 10.26 -26.08
C GLU A 350 -7.13 9.32 -26.12
N ALA A 351 -7.00 8.13 -26.68
CA ALA A 351 -8.06 7.12 -26.69
C ALA A 351 -8.44 6.67 -25.27
N ALA A 352 -7.45 6.37 -24.42
CA ALA A 352 -7.67 5.98 -23.04
C ALA A 352 -8.28 7.13 -22.20
N TYR A 353 -7.85 8.37 -22.45
CA TYR A 353 -8.43 9.55 -21.82
C TYR A 353 -9.89 9.77 -22.22
N LYS A 354 -10.23 9.65 -23.49
CA LYS A 354 -11.61 9.75 -23.98
C LYS A 354 -12.51 8.69 -23.33
N ASP A 355 -12.04 7.46 -23.21
CA ASP A 355 -12.79 6.40 -22.52
C ASP A 355 -12.98 6.72 -21.04
N TYR A 356 -11.92 7.13 -20.33
CA TYR A 356 -12.01 7.58 -18.94
C TYR A 356 -13.04 8.72 -18.77
N VAL A 357 -12.99 9.76 -19.59
CA VAL A 357 -13.94 10.89 -19.55
C VAL A 357 -15.38 10.43 -19.77
N LYS A 358 -15.60 9.50 -20.70
CA LYS A 358 -16.90 8.89 -20.95
C LYS A 358 -17.41 8.16 -19.70
N LYS A 359 -16.58 7.31 -19.10
CA LYS A 359 -16.93 6.57 -17.87
C LYS A 359 -17.16 7.50 -16.67
N ALA A 360 -16.32 8.52 -16.51
CA ALA A 360 -16.50 9.55 -15.50
C ALA A 360 -17.83 10.31 -15.67
N THR A 361 -18.25 10.56 -16.90
CA THR A 361 -19.54 11.20 -17.19
C THR A 361 -20.71 10.28 -16.86
N GLU A 362 -20.63 8.99 -17.18
CA GLU A 362 -21.64 7.99 -16.85
C GLU A 362 -21.82 7.86 -15.32
N VAL A 363 -20.72 7.88 -14.56
CA VAL A 363 -20.75 7.86 -13.08
C VAL A 363 -21.32 9.17 -12.54
N SER A 364 -20.93 10.32 -13.10
CA SER A 364 -21.46 11.63 -12.68
C SER A 364 -22.98 11.72 -12.85
N GLN A 365 -23.53 11.18 -13.96
CA GLN A 365 -24.97 11.09 -14.16
C GLN A 365 -25.65 10.16 -13.15
N ALA A 366 -25.04 9.02 -12.81
CA ALA A 366 -25.54 8.12 -11.80
C ALA A 366 -25.56 8.77 -10.40
N ARG A 367 -24.52 9.54 -10.06
CA ARG A 367 -24.42 10.34 -8.83
C ARG A 367 -25.53 11.38 -8.75
N LEU A 368 -25.77 12.10 -9.83
CA LEU A 368 -26.84 13.11 -9.88
C LEU A 368 -28.23 12.47 -9.66
N ALA A 369 -28.49 11.34 -10.28
CA ALA A 369 -29.74 10.61 -10.08
C ALA A 369 -29.88 10.08 -8.63
N ALA A 370 -28.79 9.59 -8.03
CA ALA A 370 -28.77 9.16 -6.64
C ALA A 370 -28.98 10.34 -5.69
N ALA A 371 -28.33 11.48 -5.93
CA ALA A 371 -28.48 12.70 -5.16
C ALA A 371 -29.93 13.17 -5.11
N LEU A 372 -30.58 13.27 -6.26
CA LEU A 372 -32.00 13.67 -6.33
C LEU A 372 -32.93 12.72 -5.56
N ARG A 373 -32.67 11.40 -5.60
CA ARG A 373 -33.44 10.43 -4.83
C ARG A 373 -33.21 10.59 -3.31
N LEU A 374 -31.94 10.78 -2.91
CA LEU A 374 -31.58 10.99 -1.51
C LEU A 374 -32.19 12.27 -0.97
N ASP A 375 -32.04 13.38 -1.70
CA ASP A 375 -32.59 14.69 -1.34
C ASP A 375 -34.09 14.62 -1.13
N GLY A 376 -34.83 13.98 -2.04
CA GLY A 376 -36.27 13.79 -1.94
C GLY A 376 -36.70 12.97 -0.73
N LYS A 377 -35.98 11.89 -0.43
CA LYS A 377 -36.27 11.05 0.76
C LYS A 377 -36.01 11.80 2.06
N ILE A 378 -34.85 12.47 2.15
CA ILE A 378 -34.52 13.25 3.36
C ILE A 378 -35.52 14.38 3.56
N GLN A 379 -35.86 15.11 2.49
CA GLN A 379 -36.82 16.20 2.59
C GLN A 379 -38.21 15.74 3.06
N ALA A 380 -38.62 14.52 2.70
CA ALA A 380 -39.87 13.92 3.17
C ALA A 380 -39.86 13.54 4.65
N GLU A 381 -38.67 13.25 5.23
CA GLU A 381 -38.51 12.88 6.64
C GLU A 381 -38.44 14.09 7.59
N LEU A 382 -38.04 15.28 7.11
CA LEU A 382 -37.80 16.46 7.94
C LEU A 382 -39.06 16.99 8.67
N PRO A 383 -40.27 17.00 8.10
CA PRO A 383 -41.48 17.44 8.80
C PRO A 383 -41.78 16.62 10.08
N ASP A 384 -41.62 15.28 10.02
CA ASP A 384 -41.84 14.41 11.18
C ASP A 384 -40.89 14.74 12.34
N LEU A 385 -39.72 15.27 12.02
CA LEU A 385 -38.69 15.69 12.97
C LEU A 385 -38.84 17.16 13.43
N LYS A 386 -39.98 17.81 13.10
CA LYS A 386 -40.24 19.25 13.31
C LYS A 386 -39.16 20.16 12.70
N MET A 387 -38.80 19.83 11.49
CA MET A 387 -37.81 20.56 10.67
C MET A 387 -38.41 20.95 9.30
N GLU A 388 -39.69 21.34 9.29
CA GLU A 388 -40.45 21.62 8.03
C GLU A 388 -39.80 22.74 7.22
N LYS A 389 -39.08 23.65 7.88
CA LYS A 389 -38.39 24.78 7.24
C LYS A 389 -37.00 24.42 6.76
N ALA A 390 -36.45 23.30 7.22
CA ALA A 390 -35.12 22.86 6.83
C ALA A 390 -35.13 22.27 5.41
N ARG A 391 -34.04 22.46 4.73
CA ARG A 391 -33.82 21.92 3.38
C ARG A 391 -32.48 21.20 3.32
N PHE A 392 -32.46 20.10 2.60
CA PHE A 392 -31.28 19.31 2.31
C PHE A 392 -31.01 19.31 0.80
N MET A 393 -29.75 19.32 0.43
CA MET A 393 -29.31 19.25 -0.96
C MET A 393 -27.95 18.57 -1.04
N THR A 394 -27.84 17.60 -1.90
CA THR A 394 -26.56 16.99 -2.30
C THR A 394 -25.94 17.83 -3.41
N GLN A 395 -24.99 18.68 -3.08
CA GLN A 395 -24.25 19.46 -4.07
C GLN A 395 -23.21 18.60 -4.75
N ILE A 396 -23.28 18.54 -6.09
CA ILE A 396 -22.27 17.88 -6.93
C ILE A 396 -21.63 18.97 -7.78
N SER A 397 -20.31 19.09 -7.68
CA SER A 397 -19.51 20.01 -8.49
C SER A 397 -18.39 19.26 -9.20
N THR A 398 -18.03 19.73 -10.41
CA THR A 398 -16.94 19.14 -11.17
C THR A 398 -15.62 19.75 -10.71
N LYS A 399 -14.66 18.91 -10.32
CA LYS A 399 -13.30 19.32 -9.99
C LYS A 399 -12.57 19.84 -11.23
N PRO A 400 -11.55 20.70 -11.07
CA PRO A 400 -10.60 20.98 -12.12
C PRO A 400 -9.98 19.69 -12.68
N GLU A 401 -9.72 19.65 -13.97
CA GLU A 401 -9.26 18.43 -14.68
C GLU A 401 -8.00 17.81 -14.09
N ASN A 402 -7.08 18.65 -13.61
CA ASN A 402 -5.85 18.23 -12.95
C ASN A 402 -6.06 17.53 -11.59
N GLN A 403 -7.27 17.57 -11.03
CA GLN A 403 -7.67 16.89 -9.78
C GLN A 403 -8.52 15.64 -10.02
N TRP A 404 -8.80 15.30 -11.29
CA TRP A 404 -9.52 14.09 -11.61
C TRP A 404 -8.68 12.86 -11.24
N ASN A 405 -9.35 11.84 -10.75
CA ASN A 405 -8.68 10.65 -10.21
C ASN A 405 -9.52 9.37 -10.49
N GLU A 406 -9.13 8.28 -9.88
CA GLU A 406 -9.79 6.99 -9.99
C GLU A 406 -11.28 6.99 -9.56
N ASN A 407 -11.69 7.96 -8.74
CA ASN A 407 -13.08 8.16 -8.31
C ASN A 407 -13.84 9.13 -9.24
N GLY A 408 -13.23 9.57 -10.32
CA GLY A 408 -13.82 10.44 -11.33
C GLY A 408 -13.57 11.92 -11.08
N ARG A 409 -14.50 12.75 -11.61
CA ARG A 409 -14.36 14.19 -11.70
C ARG A 409 -15.17 14.97 -10.68
N ASP A 410 -16.07 14.29 -9.91
CA ASP A 410 -17.03 14.96 -9.06
C ASP A 410 -16.49 15.19 -7.65
N ASP A 411 -16.90 16.31 -7.06
CA ASP A 411 -16.86 16.59 -5.65
C ASP A 411 -18.29 16.62 -5.12
N VAL A 412 -18.53 15.95 -3.99
CA VAL A 412 -19.87 15.81 -3.42
C VAL A 412 -19.87 16.40 -2.00
N CYS A 413 -20.83 17.27 -1.75
CA CYS A 413 -21.02 17.85 -0.42
C CYS A 413 -22.50 17.85 -0.04
N PHE A 414 -22.81 17.32 1.15
CA PHE A 414 -24.15 17.42 1.73
C PHE A 414 -24.32 18.79 2.35
N MET A 415 -25.30 19.52 1.85
CA MET A 415 -25.59 20.89 2.20
C MET A 415 -26.95 20.99 2.87
N VAL A 416 -27.04 21.83 3.90
CA VAL A 416 -28.28 22.06 4.61
C VAL A 416 -28.57 23.54 4.76
N SER A 417 -29.86 23.88 4.83
CA SER A 417 -30.35 25.16 5.29
C SER A 417 -31.42 24.90 6.36
N THR A 418 -31.23 25.40 7.54
CA THR A 418 -32.19 25.19 8.67
C THR A 418 -33.38 26.13 8.61
N ASN A 419 -33.29 27.25 7.90
CA ASN A 419 -34.36 28.25 7.72
C ASN A 419 -34.42 28.71 6.25
N PRO A 420 -35.62 29.08 5.74
CA PRO A 420 -35.81 29.46 4.35
C PRO A 420 -34.92 30.61 3.86
N ASN A 421 -34.50 31.48 4.74
CA ASN A 421 -33.70 32.68 4.44
C ASN A 421 -32.20 32.49 4.76
N THR A 422 -31.81 31.29 5.17
CA THR A 422 -30.41 30.98 5.45
C THR A 422 -29.78 30.32 4.23
N PRO A 423 -28.59 30.75 3.77
CA PRO A 423 -27.91 30.09 2.67
C PRO A 423 -27.56 28.64 3.04
N TYR A 424 -27.48 27.78 2.04
CA TYR A 424 -26.98 26.43 2.24
C TYR A 424 -25.56 26.45 2.79
N GLY A 425 -25.32 25.64 3.80
CA GLY A 425 -24.01 25.42 4.40
C GLY A 425 -23.71 23.94 4.58
N SER A 426 -22.46 23.58 4.83
CA SER A 426 -22.10 22.20 5.18
C SER A 426 -22.84 21.76 6.45
N ILE A 427 -23.22 20.48 6.54
CA ILE A 427 -23.89 19.90 7.73
C ILE A 427 -23.12 20.22 9.00
N SER A 428 -21.79 20.22 8.97
CA SER A 428 -20.92 20.54 10.11
C SER A 428 -21.08 21.97 10.66
N LYS A 429 -21.76 22.86 9.94
CA LYS A 429 -22.02 24.26 10.32
C LYS A 429 -23.38 24.48 10.97
N ILE A 430 -24.17 23.42 11.18
CA ILE A 430 -25.45 23.53 11.93
C ILE A 430 -25.14 23.96 13.37
N ALA A 431 -25.68 25.09 13.78
CA ALA A 431 -25.35 25.71 15.09
C ALA A 431 -26.00 25.02 16.29
N SER A 432 -27.11 24.30 16.09
CA SER A 432 -27.87 23.63 17.16
C SER A 432 -27.57 22.14 17.18
N GLY A 433 -27.06 21.63 18.32
CA GLY A 433 -26.78 20.21 18.50
C GLY A 433 -28.00 19.31 18.28
N GLY A 434 -29.18 19.73 18.79
CA GLY A 434 -30.43 18.99 18.58
C GLY A 434 -30.92 18.99 17.14
N GLU A 435 -30.75 20.09 16.37
CA GLU A 435 -31.07 20.13 14.95
C GLU A 435 -30.12 19.23 14.16
N LEU A 436 -28.83 19.28 14.49
CA LEU A 436 -27.81 18.42 13.89
C LEU A 436 -28.15 16.94 14.11
N ALA A 437 -28.45 16.55 15.37
CA ALA A 437 -28.78 15.17 15.70
C ALA A 437 -30.01 14.65 14.91
N ARG A 438 -31.07 15.47 14.80
CA ARG A 438 -32.26 15.11 14.00
C ARG A 438 -31.96 15.01 12.51
N PHE A 439 -31.14 15.92 11.99
CA PHE A 439 -30.68 15.86 10.58
C PHE A 439 -29.87 14.59 10.31
N MET A 440 -28.94 14.27 11.22
CA MET A 440 -28.14 13.05 11.15
C MET A 440 -29.03 11.80 11.21
N LEU A 441 -30.07 11.81 12.06
CA LEU A 441 -31.04 10.71 12.11
C LEU A 441 -31.77 10.54 10.77
N ALA A 442 -32.27 11.63 10.16
CA ALA A 442 -32.93 11.56 8.86
C ALA A 442 -32.01 10.97 7.77
N LEU A 443 -30.75 11.41 7.75
CA LEU A 443 -29.74 10.87 6.86
C LEU A 443 -29.52 9.37 7.10
N LYS A 444 -29.32 8.96 8.36
CA LYS A 444 -28.99 7.58 8.72
C LYS A 444 -30.13 6.61 8.44
N VAL A 445 -31.36 6.98 8.72
CA VAL A 445 -32.53 6.16 8.38
C VAL A 445 -32.58 5.86 6.87
N ASN A 446 -32.21 6.83 6.02
CA ASN A 446 -32.24 6.66 4.57
C ASN A 446 -30.97 6.00 4.02
N LEU A 447 -29.86 6.06 4.73
CA LEU A 447 -28.59 5.47 4.35
C LEU A 447 -28.31 4.10 5.01
N ALA A 448 -29.17 3.65 5.96
CA ALA A 448 -28.94 2.44 6.74
C ALA A 448 -28.76 1.17 5.89
N GLN A 449 -29.53 1.05 4.78
CA GLN A 449 -29.42 -0.08 3.86
C GLN A 449 -28.08 -0.17 3.11
N THR A 450 -27.32 0.93 3.13
CA THR A 450 -26.03 1.04 2.46
C THR A 450 -24.86 1.20 3.43
N SER A 451 -25.17 1.20 4.73
CA SER A 451 -24.16 1.25 5.80
C SER A 451 -23.40 -0.08 5.87
N GLN A 452 -22.10 -0.02 5.93
CA GLN A 452 -21.23 -1.17 6.18
C GLN A 452 -21.17 -1.54 7.66
N VAL A 453 -21.75 -0.68 8.53
CA VAL A 453 -21.68 -0.82 10.00
C VAL A 453 -22.97 -1.46 10.51
N GLU A 454 -22.83 -2.52 11.29
CA GLU A 454 -23.96 -3.28 11.83
C GLU A 454 -24.50 -2.74 13.17
N THR A 455 -23.75 -1.83 13.83
CA THR A 455 -24.14 -1.25 15.12
C THR A 455 -24.03 0.27 15.07
N MET A 456 -25.13 0.96 15.41
CA MET A 456 -25.17 2.41 15.52
C MET A 456 -25.54 2.81 16.95
N ILE A 457 -24.79 3.76 17.50
CA ILE A 457 -25.02 4.29 18.85
C ILE A 457 -25.37 5.77 18.72
N PHE A 458 -26.49 6.19 19.30
CA PHE A 458 -26.93 7.59 19.34
C PHE A 458 -26.91 8.11 20.77
N ASP A 459 -26.22 9.23 20.94
CA ASP A 459 -26.23 10.01 22.20
C ASP A 459 -26.92 11.35 21.98
N GLU A 460 -27.74 11.75 22.94
CA GLU A 460 -28.43 13.05 22.96
C GLU A 460 -29.31 13.36 21.74
N VAL A 461 -29.80 12.33 21.02
CA VAL A 461 -30.66 12.51 19.84
C VAL A 461 -31.98 13.22 20.16
N ASP A 462 -32.43 13.17 21.41
CA ASP A 462 -33.63 13.76 21.98
C ASP A 462 -33.38 15.12 22.66
N THR A 463 -32.18 15.68 22.60
CA THR A 463 -31.86 16.97 23.24
C THR A 463 -32.67 18.11 22.62
N GLY A 464 -33.39 18.82 23.48
CA GLY A 464 -34.20 19.98 23.10
C GLY A 464 -35.51 19.66 22.39
N ILE A 465 -35.95 18.40 22.41
CA ILE A 465 -37.23 17.97 21.86
C ILE A 465 -38.10 17.29 22.91
N GLY A 466 -39.41 17.29 22.69
CA GLY A 466 -40.39 16.63 23.56
C GLY A 466 -41.68 16.34 22.80
N GLY A 467 -42.63 15.66 23.47
CA GLY A 467 -43.94 15.37 22.92
C GLY A 467 -43.89 14.62 21.58
N ALA A 468 -44.66 15.07 20.61
CA ALA A 468 -44.79 14.41 19.30
C ALA A 468 -43.46 14.28 18.52
N THR A 469 -42.55 15.23 18.70
CA THR A 469 -41.23 15.16 18.00
C THR A 469 -40.37 14.03 18.57
N ALA A 470 -40.31 13.91 19.90
CA ALA A 470 -39.58 12.84 20.55
C ALA A 470 -40.16 11.45 20.18
N GLN A 471 -41.50 11.37 20.04
CA GLN A 471 -42.17 10.16 19.55
C GLN A 471 -41.75 9.84 18.13
N ALA A 472 -41.79 10.80 17.19
CA ALA A 472 -41.35 10.60 15.82
C ALA A 472 -39.88 10.16 15.71
N VAL A 473 -39.00 10.76 16.56
CA VAL A 473 -37.60 10.30 16.65
C VAL A 473 -37.52 8.84 17.09
N GLY A 474 -38.29 8.45 18.12
CA GLY A 474 -38.36 7.08 18.60
C GLY A 474 -38.82 6.07 17.51
N GLU A 475 -39.88 6.43 16.77
CA GLU A 475 -40.38 5.63 15.64
C GLU A 475 -39.35 5.49 14.53
N LYS A 476 -38.60 6.53 14.19
CA LYS A 476 -37.52 6.48 13.21
C LYS A 476 -36.35 5.57 13.67
N LEU A 477 -36.01 5.65 14.95
CA LEU A 477 -34.98 4.80 15.57
C LEU A 477 -35.44 3.33 15.61
N ALA A 478 -36.71 3.07 15.88
CA ALA A 478 -37.30 1.72 15.84
C ALA A 478 -37.22 1.15 14.42
N LYS A 479 -37.61 1.94 13.41
CA LYS A 479 -37.50 1.55 12.00
C LYS A 479 -36.05 1.28 11.56
N LEU A 480 -35.11 2.09 12.01
CA LEU A 480 -33.67 1.86 11.80
C LEU A 480 -33.22 0.55 12.47
N GLY A 481 -33.73 0.29 13.68
CA GLY A 481 -33.45 -0.93 14.44
C GLY A 481 -33.92 -2.24 13.79
N GLU A 482 -34.83 -2.18 12.80
CA GLU A 482 -35.21 -3.36 11.99
C GLU A 482 -34.08 -3.80 11.02
N GLN A 483 -33.17 -2.89 10.71
CA GLN A 483 -32.12 -3.12 9.72
C GLN A 483 -30.75 -3.31 10.36
N VAL A 484 -30.43 -2.53 11.40
CA VAL A 484 -29.14 -2.53 12.10
C VAL A 484 -29.38 -2.51 13.60
N GLN A 485 -28.40 -2.93 14.39
CA GLN A 485 -28.47 -2.76 15.84
C GLN A 485 -28.36 -1.29 16.21
N VAL A 486 -29.33 -0.77 16.95
CA VAL A 486 -29.38 0.62 17.39
C VAL A 486 -29.36 0.68 18.91
N LEU A 487 -28.37 1.38 19.48
CA LEU A 487 -28.27 1.67 20.91
C LEU A 487 -28.45 3.17 21.11
N VAL A 488 -29.40 3.58 21.96
CA VAL A 488 -29.71 5.00 22.20
C VAL A 488 -29.61 5.32 23.68
N VAL A 489 -28.79 6.32 23.98
CA VAL A 489 -28.78 6.93 25.30
C VAL A 489 -29.80 8.05 25.31
N THR A 490 -30.85 7.93 26.14
CA THR A 490 -31.96 8.91 26.17
C THR A 490 -32.45 9.20 27.58
N HIS A 491 -33.07 10.35 27.72
CA HIS A 491 -33.86 10.75 28.88
C HIS A 491 -35.34 10.99 28.50
N SER A 492 -35.69 10.81 27.22
CA SER A 492 -37.05 10.99 26.70
C SER A 492 -37.90 9.73 26.89
N PRO A 493 -39.03 9.80 27.63
CA PRO A 493 -39.93 8.68 27.78
C PRO A 493 -40.55 8.24 26.45
N GLN A 494 -40.76 9.17 25.50
CA GLN A 494 -41.32 8.88 24.18
C GLN A 494 -40.34 8.02 23.34
N VAL A 495 -39.06 8.35 23.38
CA VAL A 495 -38.01 7.55 22.68
C VAL A 495 -37.87 6.19 23.35
N ALA A 496 -37.80 6.16 24.68
CA ALA A 496 -37.64 4.94 25.47
C ALA A 496 -38.81 3.95 25.24
N ALA A 497 -40.02 4.48 25.11
CA ALA A 497 -41.23 3.67 24.89
C ALA A 497 -41.13 2.84 23.58
N GLN A 498 -40.54 3.39 22.51
CA GLN A 498 -40.43 2.74 21.21
C GLN A 498 -39.34 1.67 21.13
N SER A 499 -38.49 1.52 22.16
CA SER A 499 -37.43 0.53 22.19
C SER A 499 -37.97 -0.90 22.27
N LYS A 500 -37.25 -1.84 21.63
CA LYS A 500 -37.51 -3.28 21.81
C LYS A 500 -36.91 -3.79 23.12
N TYR A 501 -35.71 -3.32 23.44
CA TYR A 501 -34.97 -3.65 24.66
C TYR A 501 -34.67 -2.38 25.44
N HIS A 502 -34.82 -2.43 26.77
CA HIS A 502 -34.63 -1.29 27.63
C HIS A 502 -33.66 -1.67 28.75
N TYR A 503 -32.55 -0.97 28.84
CA TYR A 503 -31.53 -1.13 29.86
C TYR A 503 -31.58 0.08 30.80
N LYS A 504 -31.57 -0.16 32.11
CA LYS A 504 -31.54 0.88 33.13
C LYS A 504 -30.18 0.94 33.77
N VAL A 505 -29.62 2.15 33.79
CA VAL A 505 -28.37 2.49 34.48
C VAL A 505 -28.73 2.98 35.86
N GLU A 506 -28.26 2.30 36.91
CA GLU A 506 -28.52 2.60 38.30
C GLU A 506 -27.23 2.89 39.06
N LYS A 507 -27.24 3.88 39.94
CA LYS A 507 -26.17 4.15 40.89
C LYS A 507 -26.54 3.62 42.26
N THR A 508 -25.63 2.91 42.88
CA THR A 508 -25.74 2.46 44.25
C THR A 508 -24.54 2.95 45.05
N THR A 509 -24.79 3.64 46.14
CA THR A 509 -23.72 4.10 47.06
C THR A 509 -23.79 3.28 48.34
N VAL A 510 -22.77 2.50 48.62
CA VAL A 510 -22.60 1.72 49.83
C VAL A 510 -21.26 2.11 50.45
N ASP A 511 -21.22 2.43 51.71
CA ASP A 511 -20.00 2.80 52.45
C ASP A 511 -19.15 3.89 51.76
N ASN A 512 -19.81 4.94 51.27
CA ASN A 512 -19.19 6.04 50.49
C ASN A 512 -18.55 5.61 49.16
N VAL A 513 -18.73 4.38 48.70
CA VAL A 513 -18.30 3.91 47.40
C VAL A 513 -19.48 3.86 46.45
N THR A 514 -19.45 4.71 45.43
CA THR A 514 -20.49 4.71 44.39
C THR A 514 -20.12 3.71 43.31
N THR A 515 -21.05 2.82 43.00
CA THR A 515 -20.94 1.85 41.88
C THR A 515 -22.08 2.05 40.91
N THR A 516 -21.80 1.85 39.64
CA THR A 516 -22.81 1.87 38.57
C THR A 516 -23.08 0.44 38.12
N SER A 517 -24.35 0.08 38.11
CA SER A 517 -24.86 -1.18 37.52
C SER A 517 -25.78 -0.88 36.36
N LEU A 518 -25.93 -1.85 35.47
CA LEU A 518 -26.85 -1.77 34.34
C LEU A 518 -27.53 -3.14 34.19
N ARG A 519 -28.86 -3.10 33.99
CA ARG A 519 -29.66 -4.31 33.80
C ARG A 519 -30.73 -4.10 32.75
N GLU A 520 -31.05 -5.18 32.05
CA GLU A 520 -32.21 -5.20 31.15
C GLU A 520 -33.52 -5.21 31.95
N LEU A 521 -34.49 -4.44 31.51
CA LEU A 521 -35.80 -4.35 32.10
C LEU A 521 -36.76 -5.35 31.45
N SER A 522 -37.54 -6.04 32.26
CA SER A 522 -38.72 -6.76 31.80
C SER A 522 -39.78 -5.81 31.26
N ALA A 523 -40.78 -6.29 30.53
CA ALA A 523 -41.87 -5.48 29.98
C ALA A 523 -42.62 -4.68 31.06
N ALA A 524 -42.82 -5.28 32.24
CA ALA A 524 -43.46 -4.58 33.38
C ALA A 524 -42.55 -3.48 33.95
N GLU A 525 -41.28 -3.76 34.16
CA GLU A 525 -40.28 -2.79 34.64
C GLU A 525 -40.05 -1.66 33.65
N LYS A 526 -40.09 -1.95 32.32
CA LYS A 526 -40.02 -0.93 31.26
C LYS A 526 -41.18 0.06 31.42
N THR A 527 -42.41 -0.43 31.68
CA THR A 527 -43.58 0.44 31.90
C THR A 527 -43.38 1.34 33.11
N GLU A 528 -42.89 0.80 34.23
CA GLU A 528 -42.60 1.60 35.44
C GLU A 528 -41.47 2.62 35.17
N GLU A 529 -40.41 2.26 34.46
CA GLU A 529 -39.33 3.21 34.16
C GLU A 529 -39.79 4.31 33.22
N VAL A 530 -40.59 4.02 32.19
CA VAL A 530 -41.18 5.02 31.30
C VAL A 530 -42.14 5.95 32.10
N ALA A 531 -42.94 5.39 33.03
CA ALA A 531 -43.78 6.17 33.93
C ALA A 531 -42.94 7.08 34.84
N ARG A 532 -41.83 6.59 35.41
CA ARG A 532 -40.88 7.38 36.18
C ARG A 532 -40.26 8.51 35.34
N MET A 533 -39.92 8.26 34.10
CA MET A 533 -39.39 9.27 33.18
C MET A 533 -40.43 10.35 32.85
N LEU A 534 -41.73 10.05 32.91
CA LEU A 534 -42.82 11.00 32.70
C LEU A 534 -43.11 11.86 33.93
N SER A 535 -43.06 11.27 35.12
CA SER A 535 -43.55 11.92 36.36
C SER A 535 -42.44 12.29 37.36
N GLY A 536 -41.20 11.85 37.13
CA GLY A 536 -40.11 11.99 38.08
C GLY A 536 -40.12 10.90 39.17
N GLU A 537 -39.71 11.23 40.41
CA GLU A 537 -39.56 10.23 41.49
C GLU A 537 -40.88 9.64 41.97
N HIS A 538 -42.00 10.41 41.89
CA HIS A 538 -43.31 9.94 42.29
C HIS A 538 -44.13 9.43 41.11
N ILE A 539 -44.20 8.10 40.97
CA ILE A 539 -44.95 7.46 39.89
C ILE A 539 -46.43 7.40 40.27
N THR A 540 -47.26 8.14 39.52
CA THR A 540 -48.73 8.13 39.68
C THR A 540 -49.38 7.09 38.75
N ASP A 541 -50.66 6.77 39.02
CA ASP A 541 -51.42 5.85 38.16
C ASP A 541 -51.68 6.45 36.76
N GLU A 542 -51.81 7.78 36.67
CA GLU A 542 -51.92 8.49 35.40
C GLU A 542 -50.61 8.38 34.58
N ALA A 543 -49.48 8.47 35.26
CA ALA A 543 -48.17 8.28 34.59
C ALA A 543 -48.02 6.84 34.07
N ARG A 544 -48.47 5.83 34.83
CA ARG A 544 -48.50 4.43 34.37
C ARG A 544 -49.44 4.24 33.18
N ALA A 545 -50.62 4.86 33.22
CA ALA A 545 -51.57 4.82 32.10
C ALA A 545 -50.96 5.47 30.84
N ALA A 546 -50.34 6.66 31.01
CA ALA A 546 -49.66 7.33 29.88
C ALA A 546 -48.49 6.52 29.33
N ALA A 547 -47.70 5.89 30.21
CA ALA A 547 -46.59 5.00 29.79
C ALA A 547 -47.09 3.80 28.96
N LYS A 548 -48.19 3.15 29.36
CA LYS A 548 -48.80 2.06 28.58
C LYS A 548 -49.25 2.53 27.21
N VAL A 549 -49.87 3.70 27.09
CA VAL A 549 -50.28 4.27 25.80
C VAL A 549 -49.07 4.52 24.89
N LEU A 550 -47.96 5.06 25.45
CA LEU A 550 -46.75 5.32 24.70
C LEU A 550 -46.07 4.03 24.20
N ILE A 551 -46.10 2.98 24.99
CA ILE A 551 -45.51 1.68 24.64
C ILE A 551 -46.39 0.92 23.65
N GLY A 552 -47.67 1.30 23.51
CA GLY A 552 -48.64 0.59 22.67
C GLY A 552 -49.14 -0.72 23.31
N ALA A 553 -49.19 -0.77 24.65
CA ALA A 553 -49.60 -1.91 25.47
C ALA A 553 -51.01 -1.71 26.06
#